data_b7318f26b0dd359fc2e4f93bd58642a4
#
_entry.id   b7318f26b0dd359fc2e4f93bd58642a4
#
_cell.length_a   1.000
_cell.length_b   1.000
_cell.length_c   1.000
_cell.angle_alpha   90.00
_cell.angle_beta   90.00
_cell.angle_gamma   90.00
#
_symmetry.space_group_name_H-M   'P 1'
#
loop_
_entity.id
_entity.type
_entity.pdbx_description
1 polymer ?
#
loop_
_entity_poly.entity_id
_entity_poly.type
_entity_poly.pdbx_seq_one_letter_code
_entity_poly.pdbx_strand_id
1 'polypeptide(L)'
;HCGFHRPELKYRVTELGQMTPTSSTFSIDGHQFKIGVGGLYNIYNALAAYSLGRFLGVSPEQIQNAFQADEHVFGRQEIINVDGKEVTLVLVKNPVGLNQVIDMVLTDPEPFSFGFLLNANYADGIDTSWIWDGNFEKLNLPRIAHFFTGGERYKDISTRLRMAGIEQIQEEPDLTKVIDAIKKMPTKHVYLLSSYTAMLQLRKELAERKYIQGGMN
;
A
#
# COMPACT_ATOMS: atom_id res chain seq x y z
N HIS A 1 19.69 -36.25 9.31
CA HIS A 1 19.33 -34.92 9.85
C HIS A 1 20.61 -34.13 10.07
N CYS A 2 20.74 -32.96 9.45
CA CYS A 2 21.96 -32.12 9.47
C CYS A 2 22.12 -31.27 10.74
N GLY A 3 21.20 -31.38 11.71
CA GLY A 3 21.21 -30.56 12.93
C GLY A 3 20.88 -29.07 12.71
N PHE A 4 20.53 -28.69 11.48
CA PHE A 4 20.13 -27.31 11.18
C PHE A 4 18.79 -26.99 11.87
N HIS A 5 18.77 -25.93 12.64
CA HIS A 5 17.56 -25.39 13.26
C HIS A 5 17.59 -23.86 13.23
N ARG A 6 16.43 -23.27 13.30
CA ARG A 6 16.31 -21.82 13.38
C ARG A 6 16.94 -21.33 14.71
N PRO A 7 17.84 -20.34 14.70
CA PRO A 7 18.36 -19.76 15.94
C PRO A 7 17.24 -19.11 16.75
N GLU A 8 17.44 -19.00 18.05
CA GLU A 8 16.53 -18.25 18.89
C GLU A 8 16.45 -16.79 18.46
N LEU A 9 15.23 -16.26 18.43
CA LEU A 9 14.99 -14.87 18.09
C LEU A 9 15.33 -14.01 19.30
N LYS A 10 16.29 -13.11 19.16
CA LYS A 10 16.63 -12.13 20.18
C LYS A 10 15.51 -11.12 20.40
N TYR A 11 14.85 -10.71 19.32
CA TYR A 11 13.72 -9.78 19.34
C TYR A 11 12.54 -10.39 18.58
N ARG A 12 11.34 -10.18 19.10
CA ARG A 12 10.12 -10.70 18.48
C ARG A 12 8.93 -9.79 18.80
N VAL A 13 8.00 -9.70 17.89
CA VAL A 13 6.68 -9.14 18.20
C VAL A 13 5.95 -10.17 19.06
N THR A 14 5.57 -9.77 20.26
CA THR A 14 4.90 -10.62 21.25
C THR A 14 3.39 -10.50 21.19
N GLU A 15 2.90 -9.35 20.72
CA GLU A 15 1.49 -9.05 20.63
C GLU A 15 1.22 -8.14 19.41
N LEU A 16 0.15 -8.44 18.67
CA LEU A 16 -0.41 -7.60 17.62
C LEU A 16 -1.64 -6.90 18.19
N GLY A 17 -1.62 -5.57 18.20
CA GLY A 17 -2.76 -4.75 18.59
C GLY A 17 -3.63 -4.36 17.39
N GLN A 18 -4.20 -3.16 17.44
CA GLN A 18 -5.06 -2.65 16.38
C GLN A 18 -4.25 -2.39 15.11
N MET A 19 -4.77 -2.85 13.98
CA MET A 19 -4.29 -2.53 12.64
C MET A 19 -5.41 -1.85 11.85
N THR A 20 -5.08 -0.70 11.27
CA THR A 20 -5.95 0.06 10.37
C THR A 20 -5.19 0.27 9.05
N PRO A 21 -5.81 0.80 7.99
CA PRO A 21 -5.07 1.14 6.77
C PRO A 21 -3.93 2.15 6.98
N THR A 22 -4.02 2.98 8.04
CA THR A 22 -3.09 4.10 8.28
C THR A 22 -2.26 3.98 9.56
N SER A 23 -2.44 2.91 10.34
CA SER A 23 -1.67 2.73 11.57
C SER A 23 -1.61 1.27 12.01
N SER A 24 -0.57 0.92 12.76
CA SER A 24 -0.45 -0.38 13.40
C SER A 24 0.11 -0.22 14.81
N THR A 25 -0.44 -1.00 15.75
CA THR A 25 0.05 -1.11 17.14
C THR A 25 0.53 -2.52 17.42
N PHE A 26 1.62 -2.65 18.13
CA PHE A 26 2.22 -3.96 18.46
C PHE A 26 3.15 -3.84 19.66
N SER A 27 3.55 -4.98 20.24
CA SER A 27 4.49 -5.03 21.36
C SER A 27 5.75 -5.80 20.98
N ILE A 28 6.92 -5.28 21.37
CA ILE A 28 8.23 -5.95 21.29
C ILE A 28 8.87 -5.87 22.67
N ASP A 29 9.29 -7.00 23.22
CA ASP A 29 9.98 -7.10 24.52
C ASP A 29 9.26 -6.36 25.68
N GLY A 30 7.92 -6.41 25.69
CA GLY A 30 7.09 -5.75 26.70
C GLY A 30 6.88 -4.24 26.51
N HIS A 31 7.45 -3.64 25.47
CA HIS A 31 7.21 -2.24 25.10
C HIS A 31 6.17 -2.16 24.00
N GLN A 32 5.20 -1.27 24.16
CA GLN A 32 4.19 -0.98 23.13
C GLN A 32 4.72 0.03 22.11
N PHE A 33 4.46 -0.22 20.84
CA PHE A 33 4.81 0.65 19.72
C PHE A 33 3.57 0.98 18.89
N LYS A 34 3.59 2.17 18.29
CA LYS A 34 2.63 2.58 17.26
C LYS A 34 3.41 3.17 16.09
N ILE A 35 3.04 2.75 14.88
CA ILE A 35 3.55 3.32 13.62
C ILE A 35 2.42 3.93 12.82
N GLY A 36 2.69 5.02 12.09
CA GLY A 36 1.73 5.76 11.26
C GLY A 36 1.45 5.11 9.89
N VAL A 37 1.65 3.78 9.78
CA VAL A 37 1.39 3.01 8.56
C VAL A 37 0.70 1.70 8.89
N GLY A 38 -0.23 1.29 8.02
CA GLY A 38 -0.98 0.05 8.19
C GLY A 38 -0.28 -1.18 7.62
N GLY A 39 -0.77 -2.35 8.00
CA GLY A 39 -0.38 -3.64 7.43
C GLY A 39 0.75 -4.36 8.16
N LEU A 40 0.61 -5.68 8.21
CA LEU A 40 1.54 -6.55 8.94
C LEU A 40 2.99 -6.43 8.45
N TYR A 41 3.20 -6.22 7.15
CA TYR A 41 4.55 -6.07 6.60
C TYR A 41 5.29 -4.85 7.16
N ASN A 42 4.57 -3.78 7.53
CA ASN A 42 5.18 -2.62 8.18
C ASN A 42 5.56 -2.91 9.63
N ILE A 43 4.86 -3.81 10.31
CA ILE A 43 5.29 -4.31 11.64
C ILE A 43 6.59 -5.11 11.50
N TYR A 44 6.77 -5.93 10.46
CA TYR A 44 8.05 -6.59 10.18
C TYR A 44 9.18 -5.59 9.90
N ASN A 45 8.90 -4.54 9.11
CA ASN A 45 9.88 -3.46 8.87
C ASN A 45 10.26 -2.75 10.18
N ALA A 46 9.28 -2.45 11.03
CA ALA A 46 9.50 -1.83 12.34
C ALA A 46 10.31 -2.76 13.27
N LEU A 47 10.02 -4.08 13.29
CA LEU A 47 10.81 -5.05 14.05
C LEU A 47 12.27 -5.09 13.57
N ALA A 48 12.51 -5.03 12.27
CA ALA A 48 13.87 -4.98 11.72
C ALA A 48 14.60 -3.68 12.16
N ALA A 49 13.94 -2.53 12.06
CA ALA A 49 14.47 -1.24 12.51
C ALA A 49 14.73 -1.24 14.03
N TYR A 50 13.78 -1.76 14.83
CA TYR A 50 13.96 -1.95 16.26
C TYR A 50 15.20 -2.80 16.57
N SER A 51 15.32 -3.96 15.91
CA SER A 51 16.42 -4.89 16.13
C SER A 51 17.78 -4.26 15.85
N LEU A 52 17.89 -3.49 14.76
CA LEU A 52 19.10 -2.75 14.43
C LEU A 52 19.36 -1.63 15.43
N GLY A 53 18.36 -0.83 15.80
CA GLY A 53 18.49 0.23 16.79
C GLY A 53 18.97 -0.31 18.13
N ARG A 54 18.40 -1.41 18.61
CA ARG A 54 18.83 -2.09 19.85
C ARG A 54 20.25 -2.65 19.75
N PHE A 55 20.65 -3.15 18.60
CA PHE A 55 22.02 -3.59 18.34
C PHE A 55 23.02 -2.42 18.45
N LEU A 56 22.63 -1.24 17.99
CA LEU A 56 23.41 -0.01 18.06
C LEU A 56 23.33 0.71 19.43
N GLY A 57 22.62 0.15 20.42
CA GLY A 57 22.50 0.70 21.76
C GLY A 57 21.42 1.76 21.95
N VAL A 58 20.54 1.97 20.95
CA VAL A 58 19.40 2.90 21.06
C VAL A 58 18.36 2.32 22.02
N SER A 59 17.80 3.15 22.91
CA SER A 59 16.79 2.68 23.87
C SER A 59 15.41 2.43 23.20
N PRO A 60 14.57 1.56 23.79
CA PRO A 60 13.20 1.36 23.29
C PRO A 60 12.40 2.65 23.19
N GLU A 61 12.54 3.56 24.15
CA GLU A 61 11.84 4.85 24.19
C GLU A 61 12.26 5.77 23.03
N GLN A 62 13.57 5.79 22.72
CA GLN A 62 14.08 6.56 21.58
C GLN A 62 13.57 6.00 20.25
N ILE A 63 13.50 4.67 20.13
CA ILE A 63 12.93 4.02 18.93
C ILE A 63 11.43 4.31 18.82
N GLN A 64 10.69 4.27 19.94
CA GLN A 64 9.27 4.61 19.96
C GLN A 64 9.03 6.05 19.50
N ASN A 65 9.84 6.99 19.99
CA ASN A 65 9.76 8.39 19.57
C ASN A 65 10.06 8.54 18.06
N ALA A 66 11.05 7.81 17.54
CA ALA A 66 11.36 7.81 16.11
C ALA A 66 10.24 7.23 15.25
N PHE A 67 9.53 6.18 15.72
CA PHE A 67 8.37 5.62 15.02
C PHE A 67 7.16 6.54 15.02
N GLN A 68 7.07 7.46 15.98
CA GLN A 68 6.00 8.47 16.06
C GLN A 68 6.33 9.74 15.28
N ALA A 69 7.58 9.95 14.89
CA ALA A 69 7.96 11.05 14.01
C ALA A 69 7.32 10.81 12.65
N ASP A 70 6.34 11.67 12.33
CA ASP A 70 5.44 11.50 11.17
C ASP A 70 6.12 12.00 9.88
N GLU A 71 7.08 11.23 9.37
CA GLU A 71 7.64 11.47 8.05
C GLU A 71 7.04 10.45 7.05
N HIS A 72 6.09 10.91 6.24
CA HIS A 72 5.53 10.13 5.15
C HIS A 72 6.60 9.78 4.12
N VAL A 73 6.92 8.49 4.00
CA VAL A 73 7.86 8.00 2.99
C VAL A 73 7.16 7.88 1.65
N PHE A 74 7.73 8.51 0.63
CA PHE A 74 7.31 8.42 -0.77
C PHE A 74 6.91 6.99 -1.19
N GLY A 75 5.73 6.87 -1.80
CA GLY A 75 5.22 5.60 -2.35
C GLY A 75 4.80 4.55 -1.33
N ARG A 76 4.82 4.89 -0.03
CA ARG A 76 4.39 3.98 1.04
C ARG A 76 3.17 4.53 1.76
N GLN A 77 1.96 4.19 1.23
CA GLN A 77 0.68 4.61 1.81
C GLN A 77 0.56 6.14 1.92
N GLU A 78 0.94 6.84 0.86
CA GLU A 78 0.80 8.29 0.80
C GLU A 78 -0.69 8.65 0.72
N ILE A 79 -1.15 9.47 1.66
CA ILE A 79 -2.54 9.95 1.69
C ILE A 79 -2.60 11.33 1.04
N ILE A 80 -3.38 11.44 -0.02
CA ILE A 80 -3.53 12.66 -0.81
C ILE A 80 -5.00 13.07 -0.81
N ASN A 81 -5.27 14.33 -0.48
CA ASN A 81 -6.63 14.87 -0.60
C ASN A 81 -6.85 15.38 -2.03
N VAL A 82 -7.81 14.79 -2.72
CA VAL A 82 -8.21 15.20 -4.07
C VAL A 82 -9.67 15.64 -4.03
N ASP A 83 -9.92 16.94 -3.86
CA ASP A 83 -11.25 17.55 -3.78
C ASP A 83 -12.20 16.81 -2.79
N GLY A 84 -11.69 16.52 -1.59
CA GLY A 84 -12.43 15.83 -0.53
C GLY A 84 -12.39 14.30 -0.58
N LYS A 85 -11.74 13.71 -1.58
CA LYS A 85 -11.42 12.27 -1.62
C LYS A 85 -10.09 12.03 -0.90
N GLU A 86 -10.04 11.06 -0.01
CA GLU A 86 -8.82 10.58 0.64
C GLU A 86 -8.24 9.45 -0.20
N VAL A 87 -7.25 9.78 -1.02
CA VAL A 87 -6.58 8.82 -1.91
C VAL A 87 -5.37 8.25 -1.21
N THR A 88 -5.38 6.97 -0.89
CA THR A 88 -4.21 6.25 -0.40
C THR A 88 -3.48 5.64 -1.59
N LEU A 89 -2.35 6.24 -1.97
CA LEU A 89 -1.51 5.78 -3.08
C LEU A 89 -0.44 4.83 -2.57
N VAL A 90 -0.39 3.61 -3.16
CA VAL A 90 0.52 2.55 -2.71
C VAL A 90 1.26 1.92 -3.89
N LEU A 91 2.59 1.92 -3.81
CA LEU A 91 3.44 1.23 -4.76
C LEU A 91 3.38 -0.29 -4.54
N VAL A 92 3.15 -1.05 -5.62
CA VAL A 92 3.22 -2.52 -5.65
C VAL A 92 4.12 -2.99 -6.80
N LYS A 93 4.93 -4.02 -6.54
CA LYS A 93 5.94 -4.51 -7.51
C LYS A 93 6.00 -6.03 -7.65
N ASN A 94 5.34 -6.76 -6.77
CA ASN A 94 5.40 -8.21 -6.71
C ASN A 94 4.17 -8.77 -5.99
N PRO A 95 3.91 -10.09 -6.09
CA PRO A 95 2.71 -10.70 -5.50
C PRO A 95 2.66 -10.56 -3.98
N VAL A 96 3.78 -10.68 -3.30
CA VAL A 96 3.84 -10.62 -1.84
C VAL A 96 3.43 -9.23 -1.35
N GLY A 97 4.01 -8.17 -1.92
CA GLY A 97 3.65 -6.79 -1.61
C GLY A 97 2.20 -6.48 -1.96
N LEU A 98 1.72 -6.93 -3.13
CA LEU A 98 0.33 -6.77 -3.56
C LEU A 98 -0.64 -7.42 -2.55
N ASN A 99 -0.39 -8.67 -2.16
CA ASN A 99 -1.27 -9.38 -1.24
C ASN A 99 -1.30 -8.74 0.16
N GLN A 100 -0.16 -8.24 0.63
CA GLN A 100 -0.10 -7.49 1.89
C GLN A 100 -0.88 -6.17 1.82
N VAL A 101 -0.85 -5.47 0.68
CA VAL A 101 -1.63 -4.24 0.49
C VAL A 101 -3.12 -4.56 0.38
N ILE A 102 -3.51 -5.63 -0.31
CA ILE A 102 -4.90 -6.11 -0.35
C ILE A 102 -5.39 -6.40 1.08
N ASP A 103 -4.62 -7.15 1.87
CA ASP A 103 -5.00 -7.45 3.25
C ASP A 103 -5.11 -6.18 4.11
N MET A 104 -4.24 -5.20 3.89
CA MET A 104 -4.29 -3.91 4.56
C MET A 104 -5.56 -3.11 4.21
N VAL A 105 -5.88 -2.93 2.93
CA VAL A 105 -7.08 -2.14 2.54
C VAL A 105 -8.36 -2.81 3.02
N LEU A 106 -8.36 -4.12 3.18
CA LEU A 106 -9.50 -4.87 3.73
C LEU A 106 -9.71 -4.66 5.24
N THR A 107 -8.78 -4.03 5.94
CA THR A 107 -8.99 -3.61 7.34
C THR A 107 -9.86 -2.35 7.46
N ASP A 108 -10.11 -1.63 6.37
CA ASP A 108 -11.04 -0.49 6.37
C ASP A 108 -12.48 -1.00 6.52
N PRO A 109 -13.20 -0.61 7.58
CA PRO A 109 -14.59 -1.00 7.77
C PRO A 109 -15.55 -0.22 6.88
N GLU A 110 -15.15 0.97 6.39
CA GLU A 110 -15.99 1.86 5.60
C GLU A 110 -16.02 1.46 4.12
N PRO A 111 -17.06 1.86 3.38
CA PRO A 111 -17.08 1.69 1.93
C PRO A 111 -15.96 2.49 1.25
N PHE A 112 -15.26 1.85 0.33
CA PHE A 112 -14.18 2.49 -0.44
C PHE A 112 -14.22 2.14 -1.93
N SER A 113 -13.49 2.91 -2.73
CA SER A 113 -13.19 2.61 -4.12
C SER A 113 -11.78 2.03 -4.23
N PHE A 114 -11.59 1.08 -5.12
CA PHE A 114 -10.31 0.42 -5.35
C PHE A 114 -9.84 0.65 -6.79
N GLY A 115 -8.63 1.14 -6.95
CA GLY A 115 -8.01 1.35 -8.25
C GLY A 115 -6.66 0.67 -8.39
N PHE A 116 -6.30 0.32 -9.63
CA PHE A 116 -4.99 -0.22 -9.94
C PHE A 116 -4.45 0.40 -11.23
N LEU A 117 -3.28 1.03 -11.16
CA LEU A 117 -2.56 1.59 -12.29
C LEU A 117 -1.36 0.71 -12.63
N LEU A 118 -1.36 0.11 -13.82
CA LEU A 118 -0.33 -0.83 -14.23
C LEU A 118 0.38 -0.37 -15.50
N ASN A 119 1.67 -0.14 -15.38
CA ASN A 119 2.60 0.00 -16.50
C ASN A 119 3.58 -1.19 -16.51
N ALA A 120 4.28 -1.37 -17.62
CA ALA A 120 5.31 -2.40 -17.80
C ALA A 120 6.57 -1.81 -18.43
N ASN A 121 6.98 -0.64 -17.95
CA ASN A 121 8.22 0.00 -18.38
C ASN A 121 9.42 -0.69 -17.72
N TYR A 122 10.61 -0.43 -18.22
CA TYR A 122 11.84 -1.07 -17.72
C TYR A 122 12.00 -0.95 -16.18
N ALA A 123 11.67 0.22 -15.62
CA ALA A 123 11.74 0.46 -14.17
C ALA A 123 10.64 -0.25 -13.35
N ASP A 124 9.54 -0.68 -13.98
CA ASP A 124 8.50 -1.48 -13.32
C ASP A 124 8.85 -2.96 -13.25
N GLY A 125 9.76 -3.41 -14.12
CA GLY A 125 9.89 -4.79 -14.55
C GLY A 125 8.93 -5.08 -15.70
N ILE A 126 9.45 -5.54 -16.84
CA ILE A 126 8.67 -5.74 -18.07
C ILE A 126 7.59 -6.82 -17.89
N ASP A 127 7.88 -7.81 -17.05
CA ASP A 127 6.96 -8.90 -16.75
C ASP A 127 5.87 -8.46 -15.76
N THR A 128 4.62 -8.54 -16.21
CA THR A 128 3.43 -8.26 -15.39
C THR A 128 2.72 -9.52 -14.92
N SER A 129 3.25 -10.72 -15.21
CA SER A 129 2.60 -11.99 -14.87
C SER A 129 2.36 -12.17 -13.37
N TRP A 130 3.15 -11.49 -12.53
CA TRP A 130 2.99 -11.49 -11.07
C TRP A 130 1.63 -11.02 -10.57
N ILE A 131 0.83 -10.29 -11.38
CA ILE A 131 -0.53 -9.91 -11.00
C ILE A 131 -1.46 -11.12 -10.85
N TRP A 132 -1.14 -12.25 -11.54
CA TRP A 132 -1.94 -13.47 -11.46
C TRP A 132 -1.83 -14.19 -10.11
N ASP A 133 -0.75 -13.94 -9.37
CA ASP A 133 -0.52 -14.45 -8.01
C ASP A 133 -1.11 -13.52 -6.93
N GLY A 134 -1.79 -12.44 -7.34
CA GLY A 134 -2.50 -11.52 -6.45
C GLY A 134 -3.85 -12.08 -6.01
N ASN A 135 -4.17 -11.97 -4.72
CA ASN A 135 -5.41 -12.47 -4.11
C ASN A 135 -6.58 -11.50 -4.33
N PHE A 136 -6.83 -11.09 -5.57
CA PHE A 136 -7.91 -10.15 -5.93
C PHE A 136 -9.30 -10.69 -5.62
N GLU A 137 -9.47 -11.99 -5.50
CA GLU A 137 -10.73 -12.65 -5.09
C GLU A 137 -11.22 -12.14 -3.73
N LYS A 138 -10.31 -11.73 -2.84
CA LYS A 138 -10.65 -11.12 -1.55
C LYS A 138 -11.34 -9.77 -1.69
N LEU A 139 -11.17 -9.08 -2.84
CA LEU A 139 -11.77 -7.78 -3.10
C LEU A 139 -13.22 -7.87 -3.61
N ASN A 140 -13.72 -9.06 -3.92
CA ASN A 140 -15.12 -9.22 -4.35
C ASN A 140 -16.06 -9.11 -3.15
N LEU A 141 -16.21 -7.91 -2.62
CA LEU A 141 -17.00 -7.59 -1.43
C LEU A 141 -17.95 -6.41 -1.72
N PRO A 142 -19.21 -6.45 -1.22
CA PRO A 142 -20.20 -5.40 -1.46
C PRO A 142 -19.79 -3.99 -0.99
N ARG A 143 -18.89 -3.91 0.01
CA ARG A 143 -18.39 -2.62 0.52
C ARG A 143 -17.37 -1.94 -0.40
N ILE A 144 -16.83 -2.66 -1.40
CA ILE A 144 -15.98 -2.03 -2.42
C ILE A 144 -16.91 -1.52 -3.52
N ALA A 145 -17.24 -0.24 -3.41
CA ALA A 145 -18.32 0.37 -4.19
C ALA A 145 -17.95 0.65 -5.65
N HIS A 146 -16.64 0.68 -5.97
CA HIS A 146 -16.18 1.01 -7.31
C HIS A 146 -14.80 0.43 -7.58
N PHE A 147 -14.62 -0.09 -8.81
CA PHE A 147 -13.34 -0.57 -9.31
C PHE A 147 -12.86 0.25 -10.50
N PHE A 148 -11.58 0.56 -10.50
CA PHE A 148 -10.94 1.39 -11.51
C PHE A 148 -9.61 0.79 -11.95
N THR A 149 -9.31 0.84 -13.25
CA THR A 149 -8.01 0.43 -13.79
C THR A 149 -7.47 1.46 -14.76
N GLY A 150 -6.15 1.62 -14.77
CA GLY A 150 -5.49 2.57 -15.66
C GLY A 150 -4.04 2.20 -15.97
N GLY A 151 -3.39 3.05 -16.78
CA GLY A 151 -2.04 2.85 -17.24
C GLY A 151 -1.94 2.02 -18.53
N GLU A 152 -0.72 1.80 -19.00
CA GLU A 152 -0.45 1.13 -20.29
C GLU A 152 -0.98 -0.31 -20.36
N ARG A 153 -0.97 -1.01 -19.20
CA ARG A 153 -1.40 -2.40 -19.06
C ARG A 153 -2.76 -2.54 -18.36
N TYR A 154 -3.62 -1.53 -18.45
CA TYR A 154 -4.95 -1.54 -17.81
C TYR A 154 -5.80 -2.75 -18.20
N LYS A 155 -5.67 -3.24 -19.44
CA LYS A 155 -6.42 -4.42 -19.90
C LYS A 155 -6.01 -5.70 -19.17
N ASP A 156 -4.73 -5.85 -18.83
CA ASP A 156 -4.23 -7.03 -18.12
C ASP A 156 -4.82 -7.08 -16.72
N ILE A 157 -4.77 -5.95 -16.00
CA ILE A 157 -5.32 -5.88 -14.65
C ILE A 157 -6.85 -5.94 -14.65
N SER A 158 -7.53 -5.33 -15.64
CA SER A 158 -8.99 -5.49 -15.79
C SER A 158 -9.38 -6.95 -16.03
N THR A 159 -8.64 -7.65 -16.88
CA THR A 159 -8.87 -9.08 -17.11
C THR A 159 -8.66 -9.88 -15.82
N ARG A 160 -7.57 -9.60 -15.08
CA ARG A 160 -7.31 -10.29 -13.80
C ARG A 160 -8.43 -10.05 -12.78
N LEU A 161 -8.93 -8.82 -12.67
CA LEU A 161 -10.04 -8.48 -11.78
C LEU A 161 -11.35 -9.18 -12.20
N ARG A 162 -11.64 -9.25 -13.51
CA ARG A 162 -12.82 -10.01 -14.01
C ARG A 162 -12.71 -11.49 -13.67
N MET A 163 -11.53 -12.08 -13.77
CA MET A 163 -11.30 -13.48 -13.35
C MET A 163 -11.48 -13.68 -11.83
N ALA A 164 -11.31 -12.62 -11.04
CA ALA A 164 -11.60 -12.62 -9.60
C ALA A 164 -13.11 -12.40 -9.28
N GLY A 165 -13.97 -12.33 -10.31
CA GLY A 165 -15.42 -12.14 -10.15
C GLY A 165 -15.85 -10.68 -10.06
N ILE A 166 -15.01 -9.73 -10.42
CA ILE A 166 -15.30 -8.29 -10.41
C ILE A 166 -15.67 -7.87 -11.85
N GLU A 167 -16.95 -7.69 -12.13
CA GLU A 167 -17.42 -7.45 -13.49
C GLU A 167 -17.44 -5.97 -13.88
N GLN A 168 -17.80 -5.08 -12.93
CA GLN A 168 -17.95 -3.66 -13.18
C GLN A 168 -16.64 -2.92 -12.87
N ILE A 169 -15.88 -2.60 -13.93
CA ILE A 169 -14.59 -1.94 -13.82
C ILE A 169 -14.58 -0.73 -14.74
N GLN A 170 -14.33 0.44 -14.19
CA GLN A 170 -14.05 1.63 -14.99
C GLN A 170 -12.60 1.56 -15.50
N GLU A 171 -12.41 1.70 -16.80
CA GLU A 171 -11.09 1.67 -17.44
C GLU A 171 -10.72 3.07 -17.94
N GLU A 172 -9.55 3.58 -17.55
CA GLU A 172 -8.98 4.84 -18.04
C GLU A 172 -7.49 4.67 -18.34
N PRO A 173 -7.13 4.41 -19.58
CA PRO A 173 -5.73 4.20 -19.97
C PRO A 173 -4.88 5.47 -19.83
N ASP A 174 -5.49 6.64 -19.96
CA ASP A 174 -4.81 7.92 -19.93
C ASP A 174 -4.63 8.41 -18.48
N LEU A 175 -3.41 8.30 -17.97
CA LEU A 175 -3.09 8.66 -16.59
C LEU A 175 -3.32 10.16 -16.29
N THR A 176 -3.36 11.04 -17.30
CA THR A 176 -3.69 12.46 -17.11
C THR A 176 -5.15 12.69 -16.71
N LYS A 177 -6.03 11.71 -17.01
CA LYS A 177 -7.46 11.75 -16.68
C LYS A 177 -7.82 11.02 -15.36
N VAL A 178 -6.86 10.32 -14.75
CA VAL A 178 -7.10 9.53 -13.53
C VAL A 178 -7.59 10.42 -12.39
N ILE A 179 -7.05 11.63 -12.24
CA ILE A 179 -7.50 12.56 -11.19
C ILE A 179 -8.98 12.93 -11.37
N ASP A 180 -9.43 13.16 -12.61
CA ASP A 180 -10.83 13.49 -12.89
C ASP A 180 -11.75 12.27 -12.70
N ALA A 181 -11.23 11.05 -12.89
CA ALA A 181 -11.93 9.82 -12.55
C ALA A 181 -12.07 9.67 -11.03
N ILE A 182 -10.99 9.91 -10.27
CA ILE A 182 -11.00 9.87 -8.80
C ILE A 182 -12.06 10.80 -8.22
N LYS A 183 -12.18 12.03 -8.72
CA LYS A 183 -13.19 13.01 -8.24
C LYS A 183 -14.62 12.51 -8.36
N LYS A 184 -14.89 11.66 -9.36
CA LYS A 184 -16.22 11.11 -9.66
C LYS A 184 -16.52 9.80 -8.91
N MET A 185 -15.54 9.21 -8.23
CA MET A 185 -15.76 7.97 -7.49
C MET A 185 -16.80 8.14 -6.38
N PRO A 186 -17.63 7.12 -6.11
CA PRO A 186 -18.77 7.27 -5.20
C PRO A 186 -18.39 7.38 -3.72
N THR A 187 -17.17 6.96 -3.35
CA THR A 187 -16.73 6.90 -1.95
C THR A 187 -15.77 8.02 -1.58
N LYS A 188 -15.64 8.29 -0.28
CA LYS A 188 -14.64 9.21 0.26
C LYS A 188 -13.23 8.59 0.20
N HIS A 189 -13.10 7.34 0.64
CA HIS A 189 -11.85 6.62 0.62
C HIS A 189 -11.60 5.98 -0.75
N VAL A 190 -10.40 6.17 -1.28
CA VAL A 190 -9.94 5.60 -2.55
C VAL A 190 -8.56 4.98 -2.32
N TYR A 191 -8.47 3.67 -2.46
CA TYR A 191 -7.18 2.97 -2.45
C TYR A 191 -6.70 2.80 -3.88
N LEU A 192 -5.55 3.39 -4.20
CA LEU A 192 -4.97 3.36 -5.54
C LEU A 192 -3.61 2.67 -5.51
N LEU A 193 -3.59 1.42 -5.97
CA LEU A 193 -2.37 0.66 -6.13
C LEU A 193 -1.73 1.01 -7.47
N SER A 194 -0.41 1.08 -7.51
CA SER A 194 0.27 1.48 -8.73
C SER A 194 1.63 0.81 -8.89
N SER A 195 1.99 0.48 -10.14
CA SER A 195 3.38 0.22 -10.50
C SER A 195 4.20 1.51 -10.46
N TYR A 196 5.52 1.40 -10.46
CA TYR A 196 6.41 2.54 -10.20
C TYR A 196 6.25 3.68 -11.21
N THR A 197 6.32 3.38 -12.51
CA THR A 197 6.25 4.45 -13.52
C THR A 197 4.85 5.04 -13.66
N ALA A 198 3.79 4.25 -13.44
CA ALA A 198 2.43 4.77 -13.40
C ALA A 198 2.23 5.70 -12.19
N MET A 199 2.81 5.36 -11.05
CA MET A 199 2.80 6.23 -9.86
C MET A 199 3.53 7.56 -10.12
N LEU A 200 4.71 7.51 -10.76
CA LEU A 200 5.46 8.74 -11.09
C LEU A 200 4.66 9.66 -12.02
N GLN A 201 4.00 9.10 -13.04
CA GLN A 201 3.15 9.87 -13.95
C GLN A 201 1.97 10.49 -13.23
N LEU A 202 1.25 9.71 -12.40
CA LEU A 202 0.14 10.24 -11.59
C LEU A 202 0.62 11.35 -10.63
N ARG A 203 1.77 11.17 -9.97
CA ARG A 203 2.31 12.19 -9.05
C ARG A 203 2.66 13.48 -9.77
N LYS A 204 3.19 13.40 -10.99
CA LYS A 204 3.42 14.59 -11.83
C LYS A 204 2.11 15.36 -12.06
N GLU A 205 1.04 14.67 -12.45
CA GLU A 205 -0.28 15.27 -12.64
C GLU A 205 -0.85 15.87 -11.35
N LEU A 206 -0.68 15.15 -10.20
CA LEU A 206 -1.10 15.66 -8.90
C LEU A 206 -0.34 16.94 -8.50
N ALA A 207 0.96 17.01 -8.78
CA ALA A 207 1.78 18.20 -8.52
C ALA A 207 1.39 19.37 -9.43
N GLU A 208 1.20 19.13 -10.73
CA GLU A 208 0.75 20.15 -11.70
C GLU A 208 -0.61 20.74 -11.32
N ARG A 209 -1.50 19.91 -10.76
CA ARG A 209 -2.83 20.32 -10.24
C ARG A 209 -2.79 20.79 -8.78
N LYS A 210 -1.60 20.87 -8.16
CA LYS A 210 -1.37 21.39 -6.78
C LYS A 210 -2.02 20.58 -5.65
N TYR A 211 -2.26 19.29 -5.84
CA TYR A 211 -2.70 18.38 -4.78
C TYR A 211 -1.56 17.92 -3.88
N ILE A 212 -0.33 17.90 -4.39
CA ILE A 212 0.89 17.59 -3.65
C ILE A 212 1.96 18.66 -3.96
N GLN A 213 2.96 18.76 -3.09
CA GLN A 213 4.12 19.58 -3.39
C GLN A 213 4.94 18.93 -4.51
N GLY A 214 5.32 19.72 -5.53
CA GLY A 214 6.18 19.25 -6.61
C GLY A 214 7.59 19.02 -6.10
N GLY A 215 8.14 17.85 -6.36
CA GLY A 215 9.52 17.48 -6.08
C GLY A 215 9.62 16.00 -5.70
N MET A 216 10.49 15.27 -6.41
CA MET A 216 11.15 14.10 -5.84
C MET A 216 12.36 14.68 -5.07
N ASN A 217 12.23 14.88 -3.77
CA ASN A 217 13.38 15.07 -2.90
C ASN A 217 13.65 13.77 -2.16
#